data_23e776c0190992ca689b0938b4d0d717
#
_entry.id   23e776c0190992ca689b0938b4d0d717
#
_cell.length_a   1.000
_cell.length_b   1.000
_cell.length_c   1.000
_cell.angle_alpha   90.00
_cell.angle_beta   90.00
_cell.angle_gamma   90.00
#
_symmetry.space_group_name_H-M   'P 1'
#
loop_
_entity.id
_entity.type
_entity.pdbx_description
1 polymer ?
#
loop_
_entity_poly.entity_id
_entity_poly.type
_entity_poly.pdbx_seq_one_letter_code
_entity_poly.pdbx_strand_id
1 'polypeptide(L)'
;MLFRVVTGGCLGRIVLARRADALCANIAGMDRRHFLQAGVFTAGGTATLPLMASAVGAQAAGVGPYGSLEGLDPDENGIVLPAGFSSRVIAVAGEPVGDTGYEWPIFPDGAAVFDDGAGGWIHTVNSEVFVEGAAGVSAVHFDAEGEVIDAYAILRGSIANCGGGPTPWGTFLSGEEVFSIGGFLWECDPQGVAEAIPHAAMGIFAHEAAAVDPVRQQVYMTEDQFDGRLYRFTPDAYPDLSAGLLEVCVVYDDGSVGWIEVPDPSASETPTRQQVEASTAFLGGEGIWYFEDRIFFATKFDNVIHGIDVASSTYEVLYAADPDDVASGSAVLSGVDNLTVDEGSGDIFVAEDGGNMEVVIITPDGQVAPFARVVGHEDSEITGPVFSPRRDRLYFSSQRGPSPRKIAEINSMVPMDSARGGVTFEISGPFRGVAAPEPTTTTTSSTTTTSAPVATTAAPSATTTSVPAPTTTLSAVGSNGSGGGAGPEVVAGVGVGLAAVAGLIAWRRRTQN
;
A
#
# COMPACT_ATOMS: atom_id res chain seq x y z
N MET A 1 -41.98 24.47 50.65
CA MET A 1 -42.17 25.42 49.55
C MET A 1 -41.24 24.96 48.43
N LEU A 2 -41.81 24.21 47.48
CA LEU A 2 -41.12 23.64 46.36
C LEU A 2 -40.95 24.71 45.27
N PHE A 3 -39.77 24.96 44.79
CA PHE A 3 -39.59 25.61 43.49
C PHE A 3 -38.99 24.60 42.50
N ARG A 4 -39.81 24.27 41.54
CA ARG A 4 -39.48 23.47 40.37
C ARG A 4 -38.89 24.42 39.32
N VAL A 5 -37.64 24.24 38.95
CA VAL A 5 -37.09 24.90 37.76
C VAL A 5 -37.20 23.92 36.60
N VAL A 6 -38.16 24.19 35.71
CA VAL A 6 -38.22 23.57 34.39
C VAL A 6 -37.66 24.61 33.46
N THR A 7 -36.58 24.29 32.75
CA THR A 7 -36.34 24.96 31.46
C THR A 7 -35.17 24.38 30.69
N GLY A 8 -35.32 24.29 29.42
CA GLY A 8 -34.27 24.58 28.46
C GLY A 8 -33.70 23.43 27.66
N GLY A 9 -34.06 22.16 27.94
CA GLY A 9 -33.42 21.02 27.30
C GLY A 9 -33.92 20.64 25.89
N CYS A 10 -35.12 21.06 25.50
CA CYS A 10 -35.71 20.56 24.24
C CYS A 10 -35.42 21.40 23.00
N LEU A 11 -35.32 22.71 23.13
CA LEU A 11 -35.10 23.60 21.97
C LEU A 11 -33.65 23.52 21.45
N GLY A 12 -32.67 23.35 22.31
CA GLY A 12 -31.26 23.19 21.91
C GLY A 12 -31.00 21.87 21.16
N ARG A 13 -31.67 20.80 21.57
CA ARG A 13 -31.57 19.50 20.88
C ARG A 13 -32.24 19.48 19.52
N ILE A 14 -33.34 20.19 19.34
CA ILE A 14 -34.04 20.27 18.03
C ILE A 14 -33.25 21.11 17.03
N VAL A 15 -32.55 22.15 17.47
CA VAL A 15 -31.71 22.98 16.60
C VAL A 15 -30.44 22.25 16.18
N LEU A 16 -29.81 21.45 17.08
CA LEU A 16 -28.68 20.63 16.77
C LEU A 16 -29.04 19.46 15.83
N ALA A 17 -30.17 18.80 16.05
CA ALA A 17 -30.64 17.74 15.15
C ALA A 17 -30.95 18.28 13.75
N ARG A 18 -31.64 19.45 13.63
CA ARG A 18 -31.90 20.07 12.32
C ARG A 18 -30.64 20.55 11.60
N ARG A 19 -29.58 20.94 12.32
CA ARG A 19 -28.28 21.27 11.70
C ARG A 19 -27.55 20.03 11.24
N ALA A 20 -27.62 18.94 11.99
CA ALA A 20 -27.05 17.66 11.59
C ALA A 20 -27.77 17.08 10.36
N ASP A 21 -29.13 17.14 10.34
CA ASP A 21 -29.93 16.70 9.20
C ASP A 21 -29.68 17.55 7.94
N ALA A 22 -29.43 18.85 8.07
CA ALA A 22 -29.10 19.72 6.93
C ALA A 22 -27.65 19.47 6.44
N LEU A 23 -26.72 19.12 7.32
CA LEU A 23 -25.36 18.75 6.95
C LEU A 23 -25.35 17.37 6.25
N CYS A 24 -26.06 16.39 6.80
CA CYS A 24 -26.19 15.07 6.19
C CYS A 24 -26.95 15.10 4.84
N ALA A 25 -27.93 15.98 4.67
CA ALA A 25 -28.64 16.11 3.39
C ALA A 25 -27.76 16.76 2.29
N ASN A 26 -26.83 17.63 2.65
CA ASN A 26 -25.85 18.17 1.70
C ASN A 26 -24.76 17.16 1.33
N ILE A 27 -24.38 16.29 2.24
CA ILE A 27 -23.35 15.25 2.01
C ILE A 27 -23.91 14.13 1.12
N ALA A 28 -25.18 13.76 1.24
CA ALA A 28 -25.80 12.68 0.47
C ALA A 28 -25.97 12.96 -1.04
N GLY A 29 -25.73 14.18 -1.49
CA GLY A 29 -25.82 14.59 -2.90
C GLY A 29 -24.50 15.01 -3.51
N MET A 30 -23.41 14.95 -2.76
CA MET A 30 -22.09 15.32 -3.23
C MET A 30 -21.30 14.05 -3.54
N ASP A 31 -20.76 13.99 -4.73
CA ASP A 31 -19.74 13.04 -5.11
C ASP A 31 -18.47 13.23 -4.20
N ARG A 32 -17.65 12.18 -4.03
CA ARG A 32 -16.47 12.19 -3.15
C ARG A 32 -15.55 13.38 -3.44
N ARG A 33 -15.40 13.78 -4.69
CA ARG A 33 -14.61 14.95 -5.13
C ARG A 33 -15.18 16.28 -4.57
N HIS A 34 -16.50 16.46 -4.58
CA HIS A 34 -17.13 17.67 -4.04
C HIS A 34 -17.14 17.70 -2.51
N PHE A 35 -17.15 16.54 -1.86
CA PHE A 35 -17.01 16.46 -0.40
C PHE A 35 -15.60 16.89 0.06
N LEU A 36 -14.57 16.46 -0.64
CA LEU A 36 -13.18 16.84 -0.37
C LEU A 36 -12.93 18.34 -0.58
N GLN A 37 -13.51 18.95 -1.62
CA GLN A 37 -13.41 20.39 -1.86
C GLN A 37 -14.18 21.26 -0.86
N ALA A 38 -15.26 20.75 -0.26
CA ALA A 38 -16.06 21.50 0.71
C ALA A 38 -15.53 21.43 2.15
N GLY A 39 -14.73 20.40 2.49
CA GLY A 39 -14.15 20.21 3.83
C GLY A 39 -13.12 21.26 4.23
N VAL A 40 -12.41 21.81 3.27
CA VAL A 40 -11.35 22.82 3.49
C VAL A 40 -11.87 24.17 4.03
N PHE A 41 -13.19 24.46 3.90
CA PHE A 41 -13.72 25.78 4.26
C PHE A 41 -14.45 25.88 5.61
N THR A 42 -14.62 24.81 6.40
CA THR A 42 -15.42 24.86 7.63
C THR A 42 -14.69 24.53 8.93
N ALA A 43 -13.44 24.08 8.89
CA ALA A 43 -12.60 23.94 10.09
C ALA A 43 -11.81 25.23 10.34
N GLY A 44 -12.52 26.31 10.69
CA GLY A 44 -11.92 27.58 11.13
C GLY A 44 -11.28 27.46 12.51
N GLY A 45 -10.08 26.92 12.56
CA GLY A 45 -9.13 27.09 13.65
C GLY A 45 -7.82 27.53 13.01
N THR A 46 -7.52 28.84 13.09
CA THR A 46 -6.31 29.43 12.56
C THR A 46 -5.08 28.96 13.35
N ALA A 47 -4.51 27.84 12.95
CA ALA A 47 -3.09 27.61 13.10
C ALA A 47 -2.50 27.70 11.69
N THR A 48 -2.27 28.92 11.23
CA THR A 48 -1.39 29.17 10.09
C THR A 48 0.02 28.87 10.57
N LEU A 49 0.46 27.62 10.39
CA LEU A 49 1.88 27.32 10.31
C LEU A 49 2.35 27.97 8.99
N PRO A 50 3.30 28.89 9.03
CA PRO A 50 4.04 29.23 7.82
C PRO A 50 4.92 28.02 7.53
N LEU A 51 4.42 27.06 6.74
CA LEU A 51 5.34 26.19 6.02
C LEU A 51 6.26 27.16 5.26
N MET A 52 7.53 27.16 5.61
CA MET A 52 8.58 27.70 4.76
C MET A 52 8.68 26.75 3.56
N ALA A 53 7.65 26.74 2.72
CA ALA A 53 7.79 26.30 1.37
C ALA A 53 8.86 27.23 0.77
N SER A 54 10.08 26.77 0.68
CA SER A 54 10.96 27.24 -0.38
C SER A 54 10.12 27.10 -1.62
N ALA A 55 9.73 28.22 -2.25
CA ALA A 55 8.80 28.21 -3.36
C ALA A 55 9.36 27.24 -4.42
N VAL A 56 8.89 26.00 -4.41
CA VAL A 56 8.98 25.11 -5.56
C VAL A 56 8.03 25.78 -6.54
N GLY A 57 8.59 26.58 -7.45
CA GLY A 57 7.81 27.29 -8.46
C GLY A 57 7.01 26.27 -9.25
N ALA A 58 5.84 26.66 -9.75
CA ALA A 58 5.02 25.85 -10.64
C ALA A 58 5.94 25.15 -11.65
N GLN A 59 6.04 23.83 -11.53
CA GLN A 59 6.99 23.06 -12.32
C GLN A 59 6.29 22.68 -13.61
N ALA A 60 6.71 23.32 -14.72
CA ALA A 60 6.20 22.96 -16.03
C ALA A 60 6.57 21.49 -16.33
N ALA A 61 5.63 20.76 -16.96
CA ALA A 61 5.88 19.39 -17.38
C ALA A 61 7.19 19.29 -18.17
N GLY A 62 8.11 18.49 -17.65
CA GLY A 62 9.35 18.13 -18.35
C GLY A 62 9.08 17.10 -19.45
N VAL A 63 10.07 16.87 -20.31
CA VAL A 63 10.01 15.77 -21.29
C VAL A 63 10.23 14.41 -20.61
N GLY A 64 10.75 14.40 -19.39
CA GLY A 64 11.07 13.19 -18.63
C GLY A 64 12.25 12.39 -19.23
N PRO A 65 12.75 11.40 -18.47
CA PRO A 65 13.89 10.60 -18.91
C PRO A 65 13.58 9.66 -20.08
N TYR A 66 12.30 9.38 -20.35
CA TYR A 66 11.84 8.45 -21.36
C TYR A 66 11.16 9.11 -22.57
N GLY A 67 11.03 10.43 -22.55
CA GLY A 67 10.37 11.21 -23.61
C GLY A 67 8.95 11.66 -23.26
N SER A 68 8.31 12.38 -24.17
CA SER A 68 6.96 12.91 -23.98
C SER A 68 5.91 11.87 -24.39
N LEU A 69 4.77 11.86 -23.66
CA LEU A 69 3.57 11.14 -24.07
C LEU A 69 2.70 11.92 -25.07
N GLU A 70 3.03 13.20 -25.34
CA GLU A 70 2.23 14.06 -26.22
C GLU A 70 2.16 13.51 -27.65
N GLY A 71 0.94 13.33 -28.14
CA GLY A 71 0.68 12.85 -29.51
C GLY A 71 0.90 11.35 -29.71
N LEU A 72 1.14 10.59 -28.66
CA LEU A 72 1.19 9.13 -28.72
C LEU A 72 -0.24 8.55 -28.58
N ASP A 73 -0.51 7.50 -29.34
CA ASP A 73 -1.73 6.72 -29.22
C ASP A 73 -1.57 5.65 -28.13
N PRO A 74 -2.66 5.25 -27.43
CA PRO A 74 -2.61 4.12 -26.50
C PRO A 74 -2.35 2.82 -27.25
N ASP A 75 -1.69 1.89 -26.56
CA ASP A 75 -1.50 0.52 -27.05
C ASP A 75 -2.81 -0.30 -26.98
N GLU A 76 -2.72 -1.61 -27.30
CA GLU A 76 -3.87 -2.52 -27.30
C GLU A 76 -4.54 -2.71 -25.93
N ASN A 77 -3.84 -2.39 -24.83
CA ASN A 77 -4.33 -2.45 -23.45
C ASN A 77 -4.85 -1.09 -22.95
N GLY A 78 -4.87 -0.07 -23.80
CA GLY A 78 -5.32 1.28 -23.45
C GLY A 78 -4.28 2.12 -22.70
N ILE A 79 -2.99 1.75 -22.79
CA ILE A 79 -1.93 2.48 -22.08
C ILE A 79 -1.08 3.27 -23.08
N VAL A 80 -0.94 4.59 -22.83
CA VAL A 80 -0.02 5.44 -23.58
C VAL A 80 1.36 5.31 -22.94
N LEU A 81 2.37 4.92 -23.72
CA LEU A 81 3.73 4.63 -23.27
C LEU A 81 4.77 5.31 -24.13
N PRO A 82 5.94 5.65 -23.58
CA PRO A 82 7.09 6.11 -24.35
C PRO A 82 7.61 5.02 -25.31
N ALA A 83 8.36 5.43 -26.33
CA ALA A 83 8.94 4.51 -27.29
C ALA A 83 9.87 3.48 -26.63
N GLY A 84 9.70 2.21 -26.99
CA GLY A 84 10.48 1.09 -26.46
C GLY A 84 9.85 0.39 -25.24
N PHE A 85 8.75 0.93 -24.71
CA PHE A 85 7.95 0.28 -23.67
C PHE A 85 6.75 -0.43 -24.27
N SER A 86 6.26 -1.45 -23.59
CA SER A 86 5.04 -2.20 -23.92
C SER A 86 4.32 -2.60 -22.65
N SER A 87 2.99 -2.75 -22.73
CA SER A 87 2.19 -3.21 -21.61
C SER A 87 1.64 -4.62 -21.80
N ARG A 88 1.24 -5.24 -20.69
CA ARG A 88 0.55 -6.52 -20.64
C ARG A 88 -0.48 -6.49 -19.50
N VAL A 89 -1.66 -7.05 -19.73
CA VAL A 89 -2.63 -7.34 -18.67
C VAL A 89 -2.19 -8.62 -17.96
N ILE A 90 -2.02 -8.54 -16.64
CA ILE A 90 -1.67 -9.68 -15.78
C ILE A 90 -2.93 -10.35 -15.23
N ALA A 91 -3.87 -9.54 -14.72
CA ALA A 91 -5.06 -10.04 -14.06
C ALA A 91 -6.23 -9.06 -14.22
N VAL A 92 -7.45 -9.61 -14.26
CA VAL A 92 -8.71 -8.85 -14.30
C VAL A 92 -9.61 -9.34 -13.18
N ALA A 93 -10.15 -8.43 -12.39
CA ALA A 93 -11.02 -8.77 -11.28
C ALA A 93 -12.21 -9.63 -11.70
N GLY A 94 -12.44 -10.74 -10.97
CA GLY A 94 -13.47 -11.73 -11.25
C GLY A 94 -13.15 -12.66 -12.42
N GLU A 95 -11.90 -12.68 -12.90
CA GLU A 95 -11.43 -13.62 -13.92
C GLU A 95 -10.26 -14.46 -13.40
N PRO A 96 -10.05 -15.68 -13.90
CA PRO A 96 -8.88 -16.46 -13.54
C PRO A 96 -7.58 -15.79 -13.99
N VAL A 97 -6.55 -15.81 -13.14
CA VAL A 97 -5.20 -15.35 -13.48
C VAL A 97 -4.52 -16.41 -14.33
N GLY A 98 -4.35 -16.14 -15.62
CA GLY A 98 -3.78 -17.11 -16.56
C GLY A 98 -4.47 -18.47 -16.48
N ASP A 99 -3.69 -19.55 -16.46
CA ASP A 99 -4.17 -20.92 -16.35
C ASP A 99 -4.22 -21.46 -14.89
N THR A 100 -4.02 -20.59 -13.88
CA THR A 100 -3.94 -21.00 -12.47
C THR A 100 -5.28 -21.40 -11.87
N GLY A 101 -6.38 -20.88 -12.43
CA GLY A 101 -7.72 -21.06 -11.90
C GLY A 101 -8.03 -20.22 -10.66
N TYR A 102 -7.09 -19.38 -10.20
CA TYR A 102 -7.31 -18.42 -9.12
C TYR A 102 -8.05 -17.20 -9.67
N GLU A 103 -9.24 -16.90 -9.13
CA GLU A 103 -10.01 -15.72 -9.50
C GLU A 103 -9.44 -14.47 -8.84
N TRP A 104 -9.09 -13.45 -9.65
CA TRP A 104 -8.50 -12.22 -9.16
C TRP A 104 -9.51 -11.38 -8.38
N PRO A 105 -9.15 -10.86 -7.18
CA PRO A 105 -10.07 -10.06 -6.38
C PRO A 105 -10.37 -8.70 -7.01
N ILE A 106 -11.46 -8.09 -6.56
CA ILE A 106 -11.83 -6.71 -6.91
C ILE A 106 -10.97 -5.72 -6.15
N PHE A 107 -10.88 -4.49 -6.66
CA PHE A 107 -10.15 -3.37 -6.07
C PHE A 107 -8.69 -3.73 -5.72
N PRO A 108 -7.89 -4.16 -6.71
CA PRO A 108 -6.46 -4.34 -6.51
C PRO A 108 -5.82 -2.99 -6.16
N ASP A 109 -5.01 -2.98 -5.10
CA ASP A 109 -4.43 -1.78 -4.53
C ASP A 109 -2.92 -1.92 -4.31
N GLY A 110 -2.39 -1.38 -3.20
CA GLY A 110 -0.99 -1.38 -2.86
C GLY A 110 -0.32 -2.75 -3.02
N ALA A 111 0.91 -2.73 -3.51
CA ALA A 111 1.59 -3.93 -3.96
C ALA A 111 3.06 -3.97 -3.52
N ALA A 112 3.64 -5.17 -3.58
CA ALA A 112 5.08 -5.37 -3.44
C ALA A 112 5.55 -6.55 -4.32
N VAL A 113 6.85 -6.63 -4.58
CA VAL A 113 7.45 -7.74 -5.32
C VAL A 113 8.60 -8.35 -4.52
N PHE A 114 8.69 -9.68 -4.56
CA PHE A 114 9.67 -10.47 -3.82
C PHE A 114 10.39 -11.45 -4.74
N ASP A 115 11.70 -11.51 -4.69
CA ASP A 115 12.48 -12.56 -5.36
C ASP A 115 12.11 -13.93 -4.79
N ASP A 116 11.88 -14.93 -5.65
CA ASP A 116 11.50 -16.29 -5.22
C ASP A 116 12.70 -17.18 -4.88
N GLY A 117 13.91 -16.66 -5.05
CA GLY A 117 15.17 -17.41 -4.86
C GLY A 117 15.48 -18.40 -5.98
N ALA A 118 14.65 -18.51 -7.01
CA ALA A 118 14.84 -19.39 -8.17
C ALA A 118 15.01 -18.62 -9.49
N GLY A 119 15.00 -17.29 -9.42
CA GLY A 119 15.14 -16.36 -10.53
C GLY A 119 13.81 -15.82 -11.06
N GLY A 120 12.70 -16.31 -10.54
CA GLY A 120 11.37 -15.72 -10.68
C GLY A 120 11.05 -14.74 -9.55
N TRP A 121 9.81 -14.35 -9.42
CA TRP A 121 9.34 -13.43 -8.36
C TRP A 121 7.87 -13.58 -8.05
N ILE A 122 7.48 -13.09 -6.87
CA ILE A 122 6.09 -13.05 -6.41
C ILE A 122 5.66 -11.59 -6.31
N HIS A 123 4.59 -11.23 -7.01
CA HIS A 123 3.92 -9.94 -6.94
C HIS A 123 2.70 -10.06 -6.01
N THR A 124 2.72 -9.37 -4.88
CA THR A 124 1.62 -9.32 -3.91
C THR A 124 0.80 -8.07 -4.12
N VAL A 125 -0.53 -8.18 -4.03
CA VAL A 125 -1.48 -7.09 -4.27
C VAL A 125 -2.58 -7.11 -3.23
N ASN A 126 -2.84 -5.98 -2.60
CA ASN A 126 -3.95 -5.75 -1.70
C ASN A 126 -5.29 -5.74 -2.45
N SER A 127 -6.37 -5.94 -1.72
CA SER A 127 -7.74 -5.77 -2.21
C SER A 127 -8.50 -4.88 -1.25
N GLU A 128 -8.76 -3.62 -1.64
CA GLU A 128 -9.38 -2.59 -0.81
C GLU A 128 -10.90 -2.73 -0.79
N VAL A 129 -11.41 -3.64 0.01
CA VAL A 129 -12.86 -3.88 0.14
C VAL A 129 -13.35 -3.47 1.52
N PHE A 130 -14.15 -2.41 1.60
CA PHE A 130 -14.72 -1.87 2.86
C PHE A 130 -15.87 -2.72 3.43
N VAL A 131 -15.73 -4.03 3.34
CA VAL A 131 -16.66 -5.00 3.93
C VAL A 131 -15.84 -5.95 4.79
N GLU A 132 -16.19 -6.05 6.08
CA GLU A 132 -15.51 -6.92 7.03
C GLU A 132 -15.42 -8.35 6.51
N GLY A 133 -14.24 -8.89 6.47
CA GLY A 133 -13.96 -10.25 6.02
C GLY A 133 -13.89 -10.44 4.50
N ALA A 134 -14.05 -9.38 3.70
CA ALA A 134 -14.06 -9.47 2.24
C ALA A 134 -12.76 -8.97 1.57
N ALA A 135 -11.93 -8.22 2.29
CA ALA A 135 -10.62 -7.80 1.84
C ALA A 135 -9.55 -8.88 2.05
N GLY A 136 -8.35 -8.62 1.60
CA GLY A 136 -7.21 -9.50 1.75
C GLY A 136 -6.04 -9.12 0.86
N VAL A 137 -5.10 -10.06 0.71
CA VAL A 137 -3.92 -9.92 -0.14
C VAL A 137 -3.81 -11.14 -1.03
N SER A 138 -3.58 -10.90 -2.31
CA SER A 138 -3.34 -11.94 -3.32
C SER A 138 -1.90 -11.89 -3.82
N ALA A 139 -1.41 -13.00 -4.35
CA ALA A 139 -0.10 -13.13 -4.96
C ALA A 139 -0.20 -13.71 -6.36
N VAL A 140 0.64 -13.22 -7.27
CA VAL A 140 0.91 -13.81 -8.57
C VAL A 140 2.38 -14.21 -8.61
N HIS A 141 2.66 -15.48 -8.88
CA HIS A 141 4.01 -16.02 -8.98
C HIS A 141 4.44 -16.10 -10.45
N PHE A 142 5.56 -15.50 -10.76
CA PHE A 142 6.18 -15.48 -12.08
C PHE A 142 7.45 -16.34 -12.10
N ASP A 143 7.70 -16.99 -13.23
CA ASP A 143 8.99 -17.63 -13.48
C ASP A 143 10.09 -16.63 -13.88
N ALA A 144 11.28 -17.13 -14.20
CA ALA A 144 12.45 -16.31 -14.57
C ALA A 144 12.23 -15.52 -15.88
N GLU A 145 11.35 -15.97 -16.76
CA GLU A 145 11.00 -15.32 -18.01
C GLU A 145 9.89 -14.30 -17.82
N GLY A 146 9.21 -14.32 -16.64
CA GLY A 146 8.10 -13.45 -16.29
C GLY A 146 6.75 -13.97 -16.72
N GLU A 147 6.64 -15.29 -16.98
CA GLU A 147 5.35 -15.93 -17.22
C GLU A 147 4.69 -16.30 -15.89
N VAL A 148 3.36 -16.17 -15.83
CA VAL A 148 2.58 -16.53 -14.65
C VAL A 148 2.59 -18.05 -14.48
N ILE A 149 3.05 -18.53 -13.33
CA ILE A 149 3.11 -19.96 -12.99
C ILE A 149 2.15 -20.34 -11.86
N ASP A 150 1.76 -19.39 -10.98
CA ASP A 150 0.75 -19.61 -9.94
C ASP A 150 0.10 -18.29 -9.52
N ALA A 151 -1.08 -18.37 -8.87
CA ALA A 151 -1.72 -17.26 -8.19
C ALA A 151 -2.56 -17.79 -7.01
N TYR A 152 -2.53 -17.07 -5.88
CA TYR A 152 -3.16 -17.51 -4.63
C TYR A 152 -3.37 -16.34 -3.66
N ALA A 153 -4.20 -16.55 -2.62
CA ALA A 153 -4.33 -15.58 -1.54
C ALA A 153 -3.33 -15.87 -0.42
N ILE A 154 -2.75 -14.81 0.13
CA ILE A 154 -1.83 -14.85 1.29
C ILE A 154 -2.46 -14.23 2.55
N LEU A 155 -3.51 -13.42 2.41
CA LEU A 155 -4.37 -12.95 3.50
C LEU A 155 -5.82 -13.01 3.06
N ARG A 156 -6.70 -13.47 3.93
CA ARG A 156 -8.16 -13.48 3.76
C ARG A 156 -8.85 -13.04 5.03
N GLY A 157 -9.99 -12.41 4.89
CA GLY A 157 -10.85 -12.12 6.05
C GLY A 157 -10.50 -10.83 6.79
N SER A 158 -9.73 -9.95 6.18
CA SER A 158 -9.44 -8.57 6.61
C SER A 158 -10.45 -7.57 6.05
N ILE A 159 -10.18 -6.28 6.19
CA ILE A 159 -11.02 -5.19 5.73
C ILE A 159 -10.14 -4.08 5.14
N ALA A 160 -10.54 -3.53 3.97
CA ALA A 160 -9.93 -2.36 3.35
C ALA A 160 -8.39 -2.41 3.34
N ASN A 161 -7.80 -3.50 2.82
CA ASN A 161 -6.36 -3.55 2.63
C ASN A 161 -5.99 -2.62 1.47
N CYS A 162 -5.44 -1.45 1.79
CA CYS A 162 -5.11 -0.38 0.87
C CYS A 162 -3.62 -0.43 0.47
N GLY A 163 -2.78 0.38 1.06
CA GLY A 163 -1.36 0.40 0.81
C GLY A 163 -0.55 -0.64 1.60
N GLY A 164 0.75 -0.44 1.67
CA GLY A 164 1.66 -1.32 2.38
C GLY A 164 3.10 -1.14 1.94
N GLY A 165 3.92 -2.20 2.08
CA GLY A 165 5.29 -2.19 1.59
C GLY A 165 6.09 -3.46 1.89
N PRO A 166 7.18 -3.69 1.15
CA PRO A 166 8.04 -4.85 1.35
C PRO A 166 8.91 -4.70 2.60
N THR A 167 9.18 -5.83 3.25
CA THR A 167 10.18 -5.88 4.32
C THR A 167 11.52 -6.43 3.82
N PRO A 168 12.65 -6.02 4.39
CA PRO A 168 13.95 -6.58 4.06
C PRO A 168 14.13 -8.08 4.41
N TRP A 169 13.24 -8.63 5.22
CA TRP A 169 13.24 -10.06 5.57
C TRP A 169 12.25 -10.89 4.74
N GLY A 170 11.65 -10.28 3.69
CA GLY A 170 10.91 -10.99 2.66
C GLY A 170 9.44 -11.22 2.96
N THR A 171 8.81 -10.40 3.81
CA THR A 171 7.37 -10.37 4.03
C THR A 171 6.74 -9.10 3.48
N PHE A 172 5.42 -9.11 3.28
CA PHE A 172 4.64 -7.95 2.85
C PHE A 172 3.88 -7.37 4.04
N LEU A 173 4.05 -6.07 4.29
CA LEU A 173 3.23 -5.31 5.24
C LEU A 173 2.02 -4.75 4.49
N SER A 174 0.82 -5.08 4.94
CA SER A 174 -0.45 -4.68 4.33
C SER A 174 -1.29 -3.89 5.33
N GLY A 175 -1.65 -2.65 4.99
CA GLY A 175 -2.41 -1.73 5.84
C GLY A 175 -3.91 -1.92 5.70
N GLU A 176 -4.63 -1.98 6.83
CA GLU A 176 -6.09 -1.82 6.86
C GLU A 176 -6.45 -0.34 7.00
N GLU A 177 -7.01 0.25 5.95
CA GLU A 177 -7.43 1.65 5.92
C GLU A 177 -8.84 1.80 6.47
N VAL A 178 -9.00 1.76 7.78
CA VAL A 178 -10.31 1.83 8.43
C VAL A 178 -10.50 3.17 9.13
N PHE A 179 -11.19 4.10 8.48
CA PHE A 179 -11.33 5.50 8.92
C PHE A 179 -12.01 5.70 10.26
N SER A 180 -12.94 4.84 10.66
CA SER A 180 -13.82 5.06 11.81
C SER A 180 -13.28 4.52 13.13
N ILE A 181 -12.60 3.38 13.07
CA ILE A 181 -12.15 2.65 14.25
C ILE A 181 -10.65 2.33 14.20
N GLY A 182 -9.98 2.63 13.08
CA GLY A 182 -8.63 2.19 12.78
C GLY A 182 -8.55 0.73 12.36
N GLY A 183 -7.47 0.37 11.71
CA GLY A 183 -7.14 -0.97 11.26
C GLY A 183 -5.79 -1.42 11.80
N PHE A 184 -5.37 -2.60 11.38
CA PHE A 184 -4.07 -3.17 11.70
C PHE A 184 -3.13 -3.09 10.51
N LEU A 185 -1.83 -3.09 10.78
CA LEU A 185 -0.84 -3.48 9.78
C LEU A 185 -0.63 -4.99 9.88
N TRP A 186 -0.83 -5.70 8.77
CA TRP A 186 -0.67 -7.15 8.67
C TRP A 186 0.68 -7.50 8.06
N GLU A 187 1.36 -8.46 8.61
CA GLU A 187 2.56 -9.05 8.01
C GLU A 187 2.18 -10.36 7.32
N CYS A 188 2.41 -10.42 6.00
CA CYS A 188 2.01 -11.53 5.13
C CYS A 188 3.23 -12.22 4.53
N ASP A 189 3.23 -13.55 4.52
CA ASP A 189 4.21 -14.34 3.79
C ASP A 189 3.86 -14.37 2.29
N PRO A 190 4.68 -13.82 1.39
CA PRO A 190 4.39 -13.80 -0.04
C PRO A 190 4.21 -15.20 -0.65
N GLN A 191 4.80 -16.23 -0.06
CA GLN A 191 4.65 -17.62 -0.51
C GLN A 191 3.35 -18.29 -0.02
N GLY A 192 2.60 -17.63 0.89
CA GLY A 192 1.36 -18.16 1.45
C GLY A 192 1.54 -19.41 2.31
N VAL A 193 2.74 -19.66 2.83
CA VAL A 193 3.04 -20.82 3.69
C VAL A 193 2.75 -20.51 5.15
N ALA A 194 3.15 -19.33 5.64
CA ALA A 194 2.82 -18.85 6.97
C ALA A 194 1.49 -18.09 6.99
N GLU A 195 0.76 -18.16 8.11
CA GLU A 195 -0.43 -17.34 8.31
C GLU A 195 -0.03 -15.87 8.52
N ALA A 196 -0.83 -14.95 7.97
CA ALA A 196 -0.63 -13.52 8.17
C ALA A 196 -0.86 -13.09 9.63
N ILE A 197 -0.07 -12.14 10.12
CA ILE A 197 -0.04 -11.71 11.52
C ILE A 197 -0.40 -10.22 11.61
N PRO A 198 -1.45 -9.83 12.37
CA PRO A 198 -1.74 -8.43 12.65
C PRO A 198 -0.83 -7.90 13.77
N HIS A 199 -0.24 -6.72 13.59
CA HIS A 199 0.68 -6.10 14.54
C HIS A 199 0.05 -4.94 15.32
N ALA A 200 -0.66 -5.25 16.40
CA ALA A 200 -1.33 -4.24 17.24
C ALA A 200 -0.34 -3.24 17.90
N ALA A 201 0.91 -3.62 18.11
CA ALA A 201 1.94 -2.74 18.68
C ALA A 201 2.31 -1.58 17.75
N MET A 202 2.06 -1.73 16.45
CA MET A 202 2.34 -0.70 15.44
C MET A 202 1.25 0.39 15.38
N GLY A 203 0.24 0.31 16.24
CA GLY A 203 -0.84 1.29 16.37
C GLY A 203 -2.13 0.87 15.68
N ILE A 204 -3.23 1.52 16.09
CA ILE A 204 -4.57 1.36 15.52
C ILE A 204 -4.96 2.68 14.88
N PHE A 205 -4.92 2.77 13.55
CA PHE A 205 -5.31 3.95 12.75
C PHE A 205 -5.68 3.52 11.33
N ALA A 206 -6.06 4.44 10.46
CA ALA A 206 -6.27 4.14 9.04
C ALA A 206 -4.89 3.96 8.39
N HIS A 207 -4.38 2.71 8.42
CA HIS A 207 -3.08 2.39 7.84
C HIS A 207 -3.16 2.48 6.33
N GLU A 208 -2.36 3.39 5.75
CA GLU A 208 -2.20 3.45 4.32
C GLU A 208 -0.98 2.63 3.90
N ALA A 209 0.22 3.13 4.03
CA ALA A 209 1.40 2.45 3.55
C ALA A 209 2.50 2.35 4.62
N ALA A 210 3.50 1.48 4.36
CA ALA A 210 4.61 1.24 5.27
C ALA A 210 5.94 1.08 4.53
N ALA A 211 7.01 1.67 5.07
CA ALA A 211 8.36 1.55 4.54
C ALA A 211 9.35 1.17 5.66
N VAL A 212 10.24 0.23 5.38
CA VAL A 212 11.21 -0.27 6.37
C VAL A 212 12.59 0.31 6.10
N ASP A 213 13.18 0.94 7.11
CA ASP A 213 14.59 1.32 7.15
C ASP A 213 15.41 0.17 7.78
N PRO A 214 16.15 -0.61 6.99
CA PRO A 214 16.93 -1.73 7.52
C PRO A 214 18.17 -1.28 8.30
N VAL A 215 18.63 -0.04 8.09
CA VAL A 215 19.82 0.49 8.73
C VAL A 215 19.53 0.88 10.18
N ARG A 216 18.40 1.60 10.39
CA ARG A 216 17.95 2.02 11.73
C ARG A 216 17.01 1.02 12.37
N GLN A 217 16.60 -0.02 11.60
CA GLN A 217 15.68 -1.06 12.06
C GLN A 217 14.34 -0.47 12.50
N GLN A 218 13.77 0.41 11.65
CA GLN A 218 12.53 1.16 11.91
C GLN A 218 11.54 0.97 10.77
N VAL A 219 10.25 1.10 11.09
CA VAL A 219 9.16 1.10 10.11
C VAL A 219 8.47 2.46 10.16
N TYR A 220 8.31 3.09 9.01
CA TYR A 220 7.57 4.33 8.84
C TYR A 220 6.21 4.03 8.22
N MET A 221 5.15 4.73 8.67
CA MET A 221 3.78 4.45 8.26
C MET A 221 3.01 5.75 8.04
N THR A 222 2.21 5.78 6.99
CA THR A 222 1.28 6.88 6.69
C THR A 222 -0.13 6.56 7.19
N GLU A 223 -0.89 7.61 7.54
CA GLU A 223 -2.29 7.54 7.94
C GLU A 223 -3.14 8.38 6.97
N ASP A 224 -4.10 7.75 6.25
CA ASP A 224 -5.05 8.50 5.45
C ASP A 224 -6.17 9.06 6.33
N GLN A 225 -5.98 10.31 6.73
CA GLN A 225 -6.97 11.14 7.40
C GLN A 225 -6.74 12.61 7.03
N PHE A 226 -7.78 13.44 7.09
CA PHE A 226 -7.68 14.89 6.86
C PHE A 226 -6.67 15.58 7.80
N ASP A 227 -6.47 15.01 8.97
CA ASP A 227 -5.50 15.41 9.98
C ASP A 227 -4.57 14.23 10.30
N GLY A 228 -4.21 13.44 9.28
CA GLY A 228 -3.35 12.26 9.38
C GLY A 228 -1.96 12.56 9.91
N ARG A 229 -1.24 11.53 10.24
CA ARG A 229 0.12 11.63 10.78
C ARG A 229 1.06 10.71 10.03
N LEU A 230 2.34 11.00 10.17
CA LEU A 230 3.42 10.08 9.84
C LEU A 230 3.91 9.44 11.14
N TYR A 231 3.96 8.14 11.18
CA TYR A 231 4.40 7.37 12.35
C TYR A 231 5.74 6.68 12.09
N ARG A 232 6.45 6.40 13.17
CA ARG A 232 7.65 5.57 13.19
C ARG A 232 7.50 4.51 14.26
N PHE A 233 7.76 3.25 13.91
CA PHE A 233 7.80 2.14 14.85
C PHE A 233 9.22 1.61 14.97
N THR A 234 9.72 1.47 16.19
CA THR A 234 11.01 0.86 16.49
C THR A 234 10.78 -0.43 17.25
N PRO A 235 10.98 -1.61 16.65
CA PRO A 235 10.78 -2.90 17.31
C PRO A 235 11.76 -3.10 18.47
N ASP A 236 11.30 -3.74 19.53
CA ASP A 236 12.15 -4.12 20.69
C ASP A 236 13.23 -5.13 20.28
N ALA A 237 12.95 -5.97 19.29
CA ALA A 237 13.83 -7.03 18.79
C ALA A 237 13.68 -7.23 17.28
N TYR A 238 14.25 -6.34 16.46
CA TYR A 238 14.20 -6.43 15.00
C TYR A 238 14.61 -7.82 14.48
N PRO A 239 13.86 -8.46 13.55
CA PRO A 239 12.71 -7.90 12.80
C PRO A 239 11.34 -8.22 13.41
N ASP A 240 11.22 -8.63 14.66
CA ASP A 240 9.96 -8.97 15.33
C ASP A 240 9.14 -7.69 15.59
N LEU A 241 7.99 -7.55 14.92
CA LEU A 241 7.11 -6.39 15.02
C LEU A 241 6.03 -6.52 16.12
N SER A 242 6.07 -7.58 16.93
CA SER A 242 5.06 -7.86 17.96
C SER A 242 5.10 -6.90 19.16
N ALA A 243 6.25 -6.23 19.39
CA ALA A 243 6.46 -5.27 20.44
C ALA A 243 7.48 -4.22 20.04
N GLY A 244 7.31 -2.97 20.51
CA GLY A 244 8.20 -1.87 20.19
C GLY A 244 7.64 -0.52 20.58
N LEU A 245 8.32 0.53 20.17
CA LEU A 245 7.97 1.93 20.44
C LEU A 245 7.33 2.54 19.20
N LEU A 246 6.07 3.00 19.33
CA LEU A 246 5.40 3.80 18.32
C LEU A 246 5.58 5.29 18.62
N GLU A 247 6.02 6.04 17.62
CA GLU A 247 6.23 7.49 17.70
C GLU A 247 5.55 8.20 16.53
N VAL A 248 5.20 9.46 16.74
CA VAL A 248 4.60 10.34 15.73
C VAL A 248 5.57 11.48 15.36
N CYS A 249 5.57 11.85 14.09
CA CYS A 249 6.46 12.85 13.50
C CYS A 249 6.13 14.27 13.94
N VAL A 250 7.18 15.05 14.20
CA VAL A 250 7.14 16.52 14.38
C VAL A 250 8.14 17.15 13.41
N VAL A 251 7.67 18.04 12.55
CA VAL A 251 8.53 18.90 11.72
C VAL A 251 8.58 20.26 12.39
N TYR A 252 9.77 20.72 12.73
CA TYR A 252 10.00 22.02 13.36
C TYR A 252 10.17 23.14 12.31
N ASP A 253 10.03 24.39 12.75
CA ASP A 253 10.13 25.57 11.87
C ASP A 253 11.47 25.70 11.12
N ASP A 254 12.53 25.09 11.63
CA ASP A 254 13.85 25.06 10.99
C ASP A 254 14.03 23.91 10.01
N GLY A 255 12.98 23.11 9.77
CA GLY A 255 13.00 21.94 8.90
C GLY A 255 13.59 20.69 9.57
N SER A 256 13.98 20.75 10.83
CA SER A 256 14.40 19.54 11.56
C SER A 256 13.19 18.67 11.90
N VAL A 257 13.44 17.35 12.03
CA VAL A 257 12.42 16.33 12.33
C VAL A 257 12.67 15.74 13.72
N GLY A 258 11.62 15.70 14.53
CA GLY A 258 11.59 15.00 15.81
C GLY A 258 10.52 13.92 15.83
N TRP A 259 10.60 13.04 16.82
CA TRP A 259 9.66 11.96 17.05
C TRP A 259 9.24 11.95 18.51
N ILE A 260 7.94 11.80 18.74
CA ILE A 260 7.34 11.79 20.09
C ILE A 260 6.55 10.50 20.26
N GLU A 261 6.75 9.81 21.38
CA GLU A 261 6.03 8.59 21.74
C GLU A 261 4.50 8.79 21.68
N VAL A 262 3.79 7.86 21.06
CA VAL A 262 2.32 7.74 21.10
C VAL A 262 1.93 7.05 22.40
N PRO A 263 1.23 7.73 23.34
CA PRO A 263 0.97 7.19 24.68
C PRO A 263 0.13 5.92 24.71
N ASP A 264 -0.82 5.77 23.78
CA ASP A 264 -1.69 4.61 23.65
C ASP A 264 -1.81 4.17 22.19
N PRO A 265 -0.92 3.29 21.69
CA PRO A 265 -1.01 2.75 20.33
C PRO A 265 -2.33 2.03 20.03
N SER A 266 -3.03 1.52 21.03
CA SER A 266 -4.32 0.83 20.87
C SER A 266 -5.49 1.77 20.57
N ALA A 267 -5.28 3.09 20.65
CA ALA A 267 -6.31 4.11 20.44
C ALA A 267 -7.60 3.88 21.24
N SER A 268 -7.47 3.30 22.45
CA SER A 268 -8.60 2.82 23.26
C SER A 268 -9.61 3.90 23.64
N GLU A 269 -9.15 5.15 23.84
CA GLU A 269 -10.00 6.30 24.19
C GLU A 269 -9.87 7.45 23.18
N THR A 270 -8.67 7.64 22.62
CA THR A 270 -8.33 8.76 21.76
C THR A 270 -7.60 8.26 20.53
N PRO A 271 -8.00 8.65 19.31
CA PRO A 271 -7.29 8.29 18.08
C PRO A 271 -5.80 8.61 18.17
N THR A 272 -4.94 7.74 17.65
CA THR A 272 -3.47 7.89 17.71
C THR A 272 -3.01 9.28 17.28
N ARG A 273 -3.56 9.82 16.19
CA ARG A 273 -3.23 11.14 15.62
C ARG A 273 -3.57 12.33 16.54
N GLN A 274 -4.42 12.14 17.55
CA GLN A 274 -4.88 13.19 18.45
C GLN A 274 -4.21 13.14 19.84
N GLN A 275 -3.35 12.13 20.07
CA GLN A 275 -2.73 11.95 21.39
C GLN A 275 -1.54 12.87 21.65
N VAL A 276 -0.88 13.37 20.59
CA VAL A 276 0.30 14.23 20.69
C VAL A 276 0.00 15.55 19.97
N GLU A 277 -0.31 16.61 20.75
CA GLU A 277 -0.69 17.93 20.24
C GLU A 277 0.40 18.57 19.36
N ALA A 278 1.67 18.31 19.66
CA ALA A 278 2.81 18.85 18.92
C ALA A 278 3.08 18.16 17.59
N SER A 279 2.40 17.07 17.28
CA SER A 279 2.65 16.30 16.04
C SER A 279 2.22 17.08 14.80
N THR A 280 3.00 16.91 13.72
CA THR A 280 2.71 17.52 12.43
C THR A 280 1.58 16.78 11.72
N ALA A 281 0.60 17.51 11.23
CA ALA A 281 -0.45 16.96 10.38
C ALA A 281 0.06 16.82 8.94
N PHE A 282 -0.15 15.63 8.36
CA PHE A 282 0.05 15.32 6.95
C PHE A 282 -1.32 14.97 6.36
N LEU A 283 -1.75 15.72 5.35
CA LEU A 283 -3.15 15.77 4.93
C LEU A 283 -3.50 14.63 3.96
N GLY A 284 -3.96 13.50 4.50
CA GLY A 284 -4.21 12.29 3.73
C GLY A 284 -2.90 11.65 3.33
N GLY A 285 -2.22 10.99 4.27
CA GLY A 285 -0.98 10.28 4.00
C GLY A 285 -1.25 9.07 3.13
N GLU A 286 -0.49 8.96 2.03
CA GLU A 286 -0.60 7.94 1.01
C GLU A 286 0.67 7.09 0.95
N GLY A 287 1.06 6.61 -0.25
CA GLY A 287 2.24 5.78 -0.46
C GLY A 287 3.50 6.31 0.20
N ILE A 288 4.35 5.41 0.68
CA ILE A 288 5.64 5.70 1.31
C ILE A 288 6.71 4.73 0.83
N TRP A 289 7.94 5.21 0.64
CA TRP A 289 9.09 4.39 0.26
C TRP A 289 10.35 4.81 0.99
N TYR A 290 11.19 3.83 1.38
CA TYR A 290 12.52 4.06 1.91
C TYR A 290 13.58 3.78 0.84
N PHE A 291 14.50 4.71 0.62
CA PHE A 291 15.64 4.54 -0.25
C PHE A 291 16.82 5.43 0.18
N GLU A 292 18.01 4.86 0.33
CA GLU A 292 19.28 5.57 0.61
C GLU A 292 19.20 6.63 1.73
N ASP A 293 18.83 6.19 2.95
CA ASP A 293 18.65 7.06 4.13
C ASP A 293 17.54 8.11 4.01
N ARG A 294 16.62 7.95 3.06
CA ARG A 294 15.47 8.86 2.89
C ARG A 294 14.17 8.07 2.88
N ILE A 295 13.14 8.67 3.43
CA ILE A 295 11.75 8.26 3.22
C ILE A 295 11.07 9.31 2.34
N PHE A 296 10.34 8.83 1.33
CA PHE A 296 9.50 9.61 0.44
C PHE A 296 8.07 9.21 0.71
N PHE A 297 7.15 10.18 0.83
CA PHE A 297 5.73 9.86 1.01
C PHE A 297 4.84 10.93 0.37
N ALA A 298 3.62 10.51 0.02
CA ALA A 298 2.64 11.35 -0.61
C ALA A 298 1.56 11.81 0.39
N THR A 299 0.94 12.96 0.12
CA THR A 299 -0.29 13.42 0.78
C THR A 299 -1.29 13.90 -0.25
N LYS A 300 -2.49 13.28 -0.29
CA LYS A 300 -3.44 13.48 -1.40
C LYS A 300 -4.24 14.77 -1.31
N PHE A 301 -4.57 15.27 -0.11
CA PHE A 301 -5.47 16.42 -0.01
C PHE A 301 -4.82 17.75 -0.35
N ASP A 302 -3.48 17.83 -0.33
CA ASP A 302 -2.70 18.99 -0.74
C ASP A 302 -1.80 18.71 -1.94
N ASN A 303 -1.79 17.49 -2.47
CA ASN A 303 -1.00 17.04 -3.62
C ASN A 303 0.50 17.30 -3.45
N VAL A 304 1.05 16.79 -2.35
CA VAL A 304 2.46 17.00 -1.99
C VAL A 304 3.22 15.68 -1.96
N ILE A 305 4.44 15.69 -2.47
CA ILE A 305 5.44 14.63 -2.25
C ILE A 305 6.49 15.17 -1.30
N HIS A 306 6.64 14.51 -0.18
CA HIS A 306 7.53 14.84 0.92
C HIS A 306 8.78 13.97 0.90
N GLY A 307 9.87 14.50 1.46
CA GLY A 307 11.08 13.76 1.75
C GLY A 307 11.56 14.01 3.19
N ILE A 308 12.02 12.97 3.86
CA ILE A 308 12.76 13.08 5.11
C ILE A 308 14.09 12.35 4.95
N ASP A 309 15.19 13.07 5.08
CA ASP A 309 16.50 12.48 5.26
C ASP A 309 16.60 12.01 6.73
N VAL A 310 16.54 10.70 6.93
CA VAL A 310 16.50 10.09 8.28
C VAL A 310 17.87 10.05 8.93
N ALA A 311 18.97 10.24 8.17
CA ALA A 311 20.32 10.34 8.71
C ALA A 311 20.58 11.72 9.33
N SER A 312 20.14 12.78 8.68
CA SER A 312 20.28 14.17 9.16
C SER A 312 19.06 14.65 9.97
N SER A 313 17.95 13.91 9.95
CA SER A 313 16.66 14.29 10.54
C SER A 313 16.15 15.62 9.96
N THR A 314 16.15 15.76 8.64
CA THR A 314 15.69 16.96 7.93
C THR A 314 14.55 16.63 6.96
N TYR A 315 13.59 17.55 6.92
CA TYR A 315 12.40 17.47 6.08
C TYR A 315 12.53 18.40 4.88
N GLU A 316 11.99 17.98 3.73
CA GLU A 316 11.85 18.80 2.53
C GLU A 316 10.55 18.47 1.78
N VAL A 317 10.10 19.39 0.94
CA VAL A 317 9.04 19.18 -0.04
C VAL A 317 9.70 18.98 -1.40
N LEU A 318 9.45 17.84 -2.03
CA LEU A 318 10.01 17.50 -3.34
C LEU A 318 9.11 17.99 -4.48
N TYR A 319 7.80 17.93 -4.27
CA TYR A 319 6.78 18.40 -5.20
C TYR A 319 5.58 18.91 -4.40
N ALA A 320 4.99 19.99 -4.89
CA ALA A 320 3.69 20.48 -4.43
C ALA A 320 2.95 21.04 -5.63
N ALA A 321 1.75 20.52 -5.90
CA ALA A 321 0.94 21.05 -6.99
C ALA A 321 0.39 22.44 -6.65
N ASP A 322 0.39 23.35 -7.64
CA ASP A 322 -0.31 24.61 -7.48
C ASP A 322 -1.83 24.37 -7.46
N PRO A 323 -2.56 24.86 -6.44
CA PRO A 323 -4.00 24.63 -6.34
C PRO A 323 -4.80 25.14 -7.54
N ASP A 324 -4.35 26.22 -8.20
CA ASP A 324 -5.00 26.77 -9.41
C ASP A 324 -4.77 25.85 -10.61
N ASP A 325 -3.58 25.22 -10.72
CA ASP A 325 -3.28 24.24 -11.76
C ASP A 325 -4.07 22.93 -11.52
N VAL A 326 -4.21 22.48 -10.28
CA VAL A 326 -5.06 21.34 -9.93
C VAL A 326 -6.52 21.64 -10.30
N ALA A 327 -7.04 22.81 -9.92
CA ALA A 327 -8.41 23.20 -10.20
C ALA A 327 -8.72 23.34 -11.70
N SER A 328 -7.73 23.74 -12.50
CA SER A 328 -7.85 23.86 -13.97
C SER A 328 -7.54 22.54 -14.72
N GLY A 329 -6.99 21.54 -14.03
CA GLY A 329 -6.53 20.29 -14.64
C GLY A 329 -5.23 20.45 -15.44
N SER A 330 -4.42 21.47 -15.15
CA SER A 330 -3.11 21.72 -15.79
C SER A 330 -1.91 21.27 -14.93
N ALA A 331 -2.15 20.82 -13.69
CA ALA A 331 -1.09 20.26 -12.86
C ALA A 331 -0.47 19.04 -13.54
N VAL A 332 0.87 18.94 -13.52
CA VAL A 332 1.59 17.80 -14.09
C VAL A 332 1.36 16.53 -13.30
N LEU A 333 1.17 16.66 -12.00
CA LEU A 333 0.88 15.58 -11.06
C LEU A 333 -0.18 16.08 -10.07
N SER A 334 -1.28 15.37 -9.98
CA SER A 334 -2.38 15.65 -9.05
C SER A 334 -3.08 14.35 -8.64
N GLY A 335 -3.78 14.36 -7.51
CA GLY A 335 -4.34 13.12 -6.97
C GLY A 335 -3.22 12.14 -6.62
N VAL A 336 -2.16 12.65 -5.98
CA VAL A 336 -1.03 11.78 -5.59
C VAL A 336 -1.51 10.68 -4.65
N ASP A 337 -1.04 9.47 -4.91
CA ASP A 337 -1.43 8.25 -4.20
C ASP A 337 -0.20 7.40 -3.90
N ASN A 338 -0.18 6.14 -4.30
CA ASN A 338 0.94 5.24 -4.07
C ASN A 338 2.21 5.71 -4.81
N LEU A 339 3.35 5.40 -4.27
CA LEU A 339 4.64 5.69 -4.91
C LEU A 339 5.65 4.56 -4.72
N THR A 340 6.58 4.47 -5.64
CA THR A 340 7.75 3.58 -5.55
C THR A 340 8.99 4.30 -6.05
N VAL A 341 10.17 3.79 -5.70
CA VAL A 341 11.45 4.29 -6.22
C VAL A 341 12.10 3.22 -7.09
N ASP A 342 12.48 3.59 -8.32
CA ASP A 342 13.43 2.78 -9.07
C ASP A 342 14.80 2.92 -8.42
N GLU A 343 15.17 1.97 -7.56
CA GLU A 343 16.39 1.98 -6.76
C GLU A 343 17.69 2.00 -7.61
N GLY A 344 17.60 1.78 -8.91
CA GLY A 344 18.75 1.86 -9.81
C GLY A 344 18.99 3.26 -10.36
N SER A 345 17.94 4.08 -10.48
CA SER A 345 18.03 5.46 -10.99
C SER A 345 17.76 6.51 -9.92
N GLY A 346 17.08 6.15 -8.83
CA GLY A 346 16.55 7.06 -7.83
C GLY A 346 15.29 7.80 -8.28
N ASP A 347 14.69 7.44 -9.42
CA ASP A 347 13.44 8.02 -9.89
C ASP A 347 12.27 7.58 -9.01
N ILE A 348 11.44 8.53 -8.59
CA ILE A 348 10.20 8.27 -7.87
C ILE A 348 9.08 8.16 -8.89
N PHE A 349 8.36 7.05 -8.91
CA PHE A 349 7.17 6.83 -9.72
C PHE A 349 5.95 7.02 -8.83
N VAL A 350 5.13 8.00 -9.13
CA VAL A 350 3.92 8.37 -8.37
C VAL A 350 2.69 8.02 -9.19
N ALA A 351 1.77 7.29 -8.60
CA ALA A 351 0.46 6.99 -9.17
C ALA A 351 -0.56 8.10 -8.85
N GLU A 352 -1.56 8.28 -9.71
CA GLU A 352 -2.65 9.24 -9.52
C GLU A 352 -3.97 8.57 -9.15
N ASP A 353 -4.65 9.09 -8.12
CA ASP A 353 -6.07 8.81 -7.84
C ASP A 353 -6.94 9.74 -8.70
N GLY A 354 -7.42 9.22 -9.81
CA GLY A 354 -8.26 9.95 -10.77
C GLY A 354 -7.48 10.90 -11.68
N GLY A 355 -8.09 12.05 -12.02
CA GLY A 355 -7.45 13.02 -12.91
C GLY A 355 -7.31 12.49 -14.34
N ASN A 356 -6.12 12.58 -14.90
CA ASN A 356 -5.78 12.07 -16.22
C ASN A 356 -5.19 10.65 -16.20
N MET A 357 -5.18 9.99 -15.03
CA MET A 357 -4.76 8.60 -14.82
C MET A 357 -3.33 8.34 -15.29
N GLU A 358 -2.38 9.05 -14.71
CA GLU A 358 -0.96 8.94 -15.05
C GLU A 358 -0.13 8.30 -13.93
N VAL A 359 0.93 7.61 -14.35
CA VAL A 359 2.11 7.40 -13.52
C VAL A 359 3.09 8.49 -13.87
N VAL A 360 3.46 9.31 -12.89
CA VAL A 360 4.33 10.47 -13.07
C VAL A 360 5.68 10.22 -12.40
N ILE A 361 6.77 10.59 -13.08
CA ILE A 361 8.13 10.45 -12.54
C ILE A 361 8.59 11.78 -11.94
N ILE A 362 9.22 11.68 -10.76
CA ILE A 362 10.03 12.74 -10.18
C ILE A 362 11.46 12.24 -10.13
N THR A 363 12.34 12.88 -10.90
CA THR A 363 13.76 12.48 -10.96
C THR A 363 14.56 13.07 -9.78
N PRO A 364 15.75 12.52 -9.44
CA PRO A 364 16.58 13.05 -8.35
C PRO A 364 17.02 14.51 -8.54
N ASP A 365 17.05 15.01 -9.78
CA ASP A 365 17.32 16.42 -10.10
C ASP A 365 16.05 17.29 -10.13
N GLY A 366 14.91 16.73 -9.71
CA GLY A 366 13.65 17.45 -9.53
C GLY A 366 12.84 17.67 -10.81
N GLN A 367 13.12 16.95 -11.90
CA GLN A 367 12.26 16.98 -13.08
C GLN A 367 10.97 16.18 -12.82
N VAL A 368 9.80 16.75 -13.16
CA VAL A 368 8.49 16.07 -13.06
C VAL A 368 7.92 15.86 -14.46
N ALA A 369 7.56 14.61 -14.79
CA ALA A 369 7.05 14.29 -16.11
C ALA A 369 6.17 13.04 -16.12
N PRO A 370 5.10 12.99 -16.93
CA PRO A 370 4.32 11.77 -17.15
C PRO A 370 5.17 10.65 -17.76
N PHE A 371 4.95 9.43 -17.27
CA PHE A 371 5.59 8.21 -17.79
C PHE A 371 4.60 7.30 -18.51
N ALA A 372 3.43 7.08 -17.92
CA ALA A 372 2.39 6.25 -18.51
C ALA A 372 1.02 6.89 -18.26
N ARG A 373 0.06 6.67 -19.18
CA ARG A 373 -1.32 7.12 -19.00
C ARG A 373 -2.28 5.98 -19.35
N VAL A 374 -3.24 5.72 -18.46
CA VAL A 374 -4.31 4.73 -18.68
C VAL A 374 -5.54 5.42 -19.25
N VAL A 375 -5.94 5.05 -20.45
CA VAL A 375 -7.06 5.68 -21.17
C VAL A 375 -8.33 4.86 -20.99
N GLY A 376 -9.46 5.54 -20.76
CA GLY A 376 -10.77 4.89 -20.59
C GLY A 376 -11.06 4.39 -19.18
N HIS A 377 -10.22 4.79 -18.20
CA HIS A 377 -10.36 4.44 -16.79
C HIS A 377 -10.49 5.69 -15.90
N GLU A 378 -11.02 6.78 -16.43
CA GLU A 378 -10.96 8.13 -15.82
C GLU A 378 -11.67 8.25 -14.46
N ASP A 379 -12.55 7.30 -14.11
CA ASP A 379 -13.19 7.24 -12.80
C ASP A 379 -12.54 6.22 -11.85
N SER A 380 -11.37 5.72 -12.21
CA SER A 380 -10.55 4.83 -11.39
C SER A 380 -9.41 5.59 -10.71
N GLU A 381 -8.53 4.86 -10.09
CA GLU A 381 -7.21 5.29 -9.62
C GLU A 381 -6.16 4.30 -10.08
N ILE A 382 -4.92 4.75 -10.17
CA ILE A 382 -3.75 3.89 -10.38
C ILE A 382 -3.18 3.57 -9.00
N THR A 383 -2.96 2.28 -8.72
CA THR A 383 -2.50 1.81 -7.42
C THR A 383 -1.31 0.87 -7.54
N GLY A 384 -0.55 0.72 -6.47
CA GLY A 384 0.47 -0.29 -6.26
C GLY A 384 1.61 -0.30 -7.29
N PRO A 385 2.16 0.85 -7.75
CA PRO A 385 3.31 0.83 -8.64
C PRO A 385 4.50 0.18 -7.94
N VAL A 386 5.08 -0.87 -8.57
CA VAL A 386 6.24 -1.59 -8.00
C VAL A 386 7.06 -2.26 -9.09
N PHE A 387 8.39 -2.26 -8.94
CA PHE A 387 9.30 -2.87 -9.88
C PHE A 387 9.54 -4.36 -9.63
N SER A 388 9.77 -5.12 -10.71
CA SER A 388 10.35 -6.46 -10.62
C SER A 388 11.75 -6.42 -9.97
N PRO A 389 12.26 -7.53 -9.43
CA PRO A 389 13.60 -7.54 -8.83
C PRO A 389 14.72 -7.15 -9.81
N ARG A 390 14.51 -7.38 -11.11
CA ARG A 390 15.43 -6.97 -12.18
C ARG A 390 15.22 -5.52 -12.64
N ARG A 391 14.14 -4.86 -12.19
CA ARG A 391 13.74 -3.49 -12.56
C ARG A 391 13.48 -3.27 -14.05
N ASP A 392 13.29 -4.34 -14.81
CA ASP A 392 12.92 -4.32 -16.24
C ASP A 392 11.41 -4.34 -16.46
N ARG A 393 10.64 -4.41 -15.37
CA ARG A 393 9.17 -4.42 -15.37
C ARG A 393 8.65 -3.55 -14.23
N LEU A 394 7.60 -2.79 -14.51
CA LEU A 394 6.79 -2.03 -13.55
C LEU A 394 5.39 -2.65 -13.53
N TYR A 395 4.91 -3.05 -12.37
CA TYR A 395 3.54 -3.47 -12.12
C TYR A 395 2.74 -2.33 -11.52
N PHE A 396 1.46 -2.25 -11.81
CA PHE A 396 0.49 -1.36 -11.19
C PHE A 396 -0.92 -1.86 -11.47
N SER A 397 -1.92 -1.30 -10.78
CA SER A 397 -3.31 -1.63 -11.04
C SER A 397 -4.14 -0.38 -11.35
N SER A 398 -5.18 -0.54 -12.17
CA SER A 398 -6.31 0.37 -12.18
C SER A 398 -7.38 -0.23 -11.27
N GLN A 399 -7.56 0.33 -10.09
CA GLN A 399 -8.29 -0.28 -8.97
C GLN A 399 -9.75 -0.59 -9.29
N ARG A 400 -10.44 0.34 -9.96
CA ARG A 400 -11.88 0.22 -10.24
C ARG A 400 -12.19 -0.18 -11.69
N GLY A 401 -11.15 -0.25 -12.52
CA GLY A 401 -11.27 -0.65 -13.93
C GLY A 401 -12.03 0.36 -14.80
N PRO A 402 -12.46 -0.08 -16.02
CA PRO A 402 -12.74 0.83 -17.13
C PRO A 402 -14.14 1.48 -17.14
N SER A 403 -14.98 1.44 -16.10
CA SER A 403 -16.36 1.89 -16.24
C SER A 403 -16.98 2.52 -14.99
N PRO A 404 -17.39 3.81 -15.06
CA PRO A 404 -18.15 4.48 -14.01
C PRO A 404 -19.42 3.76 -13.58
N ARG A 405 -20.08 3.11 -14.55
CA ARG A 405 -21.28 2.32 -14.32
C ARG A 405 -21.00 1.14 -13.40
N LYS A 406 -19.86 0.47 -13.58
CA LYS A 406 -19.44 -0.63 -12.72
C LYS A 406 -19.07 -0.16 -11.33
N ILE A 407 -18.44 1.01 -11.21
CA ILE A 407 -18.15 1.63 -9.91
C ILE A 407 -19.44 1.89 -9.12
N ALA A 408 -20.48 2.42 -9.77
CA ALA A 408 -21.78 2.64 -9.14
C ALA A 408 -22.43 1.31 -8.68
N GLU A 409 -22.27 0.24 -9.44
CA GLU A 409 -22.73 -1.12 -9.10
C GLU A 409 -21.96 -1.67 -7.89
N ILE A 410 -20.66 -1.49 -7.84
CA ILE A 410 -19.78 -1.93 -6.75
C ILE A 410 -20.06 -1.16 -5.46
N ASN A 411 -20.15 0.17 -5.53
CA ASN A 411 -20.47 1.03 -4.39
C ASN A 411 -21.90 0.82 -3.85
N SER A 412 -22.77 0.11 -4.57
CA SER A 412 -24.11 -0.24 -4.10
C SER A 412 -24.18 -1.50 -3.25
N MET A 413 -23.05 -2.07 -2.83
CA MET A 413 -22.94 -3.35 -2.11
C MET A 413 -23.60 -4.50 -2.87
N VAL A 414 -23.45 -4.54 -4.18
CA VAL A 414 -23.84 -5.68 -5.00
C VAL A 414 -22.99 -6.89 -4.60
N PRO A 415 -23.55 -8.11 -4.60
CA PRO A 415 -22.79 -9.32 -4.35
C PRO A 415 -21.49 -9.37 -5.18
N MET A 416 -20.39 -9.76 -4.54
CA MET A 416 -19.04 -9.76 -5.14
C MET A 416 -18.93 -10.57 -6.45
N ASP A 417 -19.84 -11.50 -6.68
CA ASP A 417 -19.94 -12.33 -7.89
C ASP A 417 -20.34 -11.57 -9.17
N SER A 418 -20.84 -10.35 -9.02
CA SER A 418 -21.23 -9.49 -10.15
C SER A 418 -20.33 -8.26 -10.33
N ALA A 419 -19.42 -8.01 -9.37
CA ALA A 419 -18.53 -6.87 -9.37
C ALA A 419 -17.32 -7.14 -10.28
N ARG A 420 -17.18 -6.38 -11.37
CA ARG A 420 -16.00 -6.37 -12.23
C ARG A 420 -15.31 -5.03 -12.04
N GLY A 421 -14.32 -4.96 -11.19
CA GLY A 421 -13.55 -3.76 -10.94
C GLY A 421 -12.10 -4.10 -10.65
N GLY A 422 -11.19 -3.54 -11.45
CA GLY A 422 -9.78 -3.69 -11.30
C GLY A 422 -9.08 -4.48 -12.41
N VAL A 423 -7.96 -3.93 -12.86
CA VAL A 423 -7.07 -4.56 -13.83
C VAL A 423 -5.64 -4.33 -13.35
N THR A 424 -4.86 -5.39 -13.25
CA THR A 424 -3.44 -5.33 -12.94
C THR A 424 -2.63 -5.43 -14.22
N PHE A 425 -1.72 -4.50 -14.42
CA PHE A 425 -0.87 -4.35 -15.59
C PHE A 425 0.60 -4.56 -15.27
N GLU A 426 1.35 -4.90 -16.29
CA GLU A 426 2.80 -4.87 -16.35
C GLU A 426 3.23 -3.94 -17.49
N ILE A 427 4.22 -3.08 -17.25
CA ILE A 427 4.96 -2.36 -18.28
C ILE A 427 6.37 -2.91 -18.33
N SER A 428 6.82 -3.33 -19.51
CA SER A 428 8.20 -3.77 -19.77
C SER A 428 8.91 -2.76 -20.65
N GLY A 429 10.20 -2.52 -20.39
CA GLY A 429 10.97 -1.61 -21.23
C GLY A 429 12.34 -1.23 -20.69
N PRO A 430 13.01 -0.27 -21.34
CA PRO A 430 14.36 0.13 -21.02
C PRO A 430 14.38 1.13 -19.86
N PHE A 431 13.96 0.71 -18.66
CA PHE A 431 14.06 1.54 -17.46
C PHE A 431 15.52 1.90 -17.16
N ARG A 432 15.76 3.11 -16.66
CA ARG A 432 17.13 3.64 -16.41
C ARG A 432 17.89 2.87 -15.33
N GLY A 433 17.15 2.33 -14.35
CA GLY A 433 17.70 1.58 -13.24
C GLY A 433 18.13 0.16 -13.56
N VAL A 434 17.81 -0.33 -14.76
CA VAL A 434 18.23 -1.67 -15.18
C VAL A 434 19.74 -1.71 -15.35
N ALA A 435 20.41 -2.61 -14.61
CA ALA A 435 21.82 -2.87 -14.84
C ALA A 435 22.02 -3.38 -16.27
N ALA A 436 22.96 -2.77 -17.02
CA ALA A 436 23.31 -3.31 -18.32
C ALA A 436 23.72 -4.79 -18.17
N PRO A 437 23.18 -5.70 -19.01
CA PRO A 437 23.56 -7.10 -18.93
C PRO A 437 25.09 -7.21 -19.00
N GLU A 438 25.68 -7.90 -18.04
CA GLU A 438 27.12 -8.15 -18.07
C GLU A 438 27.49 -8.73 -19.42
N PRO A 439 28.51 -8.24 -20.12
CA PRO A 439 28.89 -8.77 -21.41
C PRO A 439 29.20 -10.26 -21.22
N THR A 440 28.35 -11.09 -21.80
CA THR A 440 28.56 -12.54 -21.79
C THR A 440 29.89 -12.81 -22.48
N THR A 441 30.96 -12.94 -21.70
CA THR A 441 32.28 -13.38 -22.19
C THR A 441 32.07 -14.81 -22.64
N THR A 442 31.71 -14.98 -23.92
CA THR A 442 31.73 -16.28 -24.57
C THR A 442 33.19 -16.70 -24.63
N THR A 443 33.66 -17.37 -23.59
CA THR A 443 34.98 -18.02 -23.60
C THR A 443 34.89 -19.16 -24.58
N THR A 444 35.24 -18.89 -25.84
CA THR A 444 35.43 -19.92 -26.84
C THR A 444 36.66 -20.73 -26.41
N SER A 445 36.44 -21.75 -25.63
CA SER A 445 37.49 -22.75 -25.31
C SER A 445 37.86 -23.45 -26.61
N SER A 446 38.89 -22.95 -27.28
CA SER A 446 39.57 -23.65 -28.35
C SER A 446 40.32 -24.86 -27.76
N THR A 447 39.68 -26.01 -27.76
CA THR A 447 40.30 -27.28 -27.40
C THR A 447 41.28 -27.67 -28.51
N THR A 448 42.53 -27.31 -28.34
CA THR A 448 43.64 -27.86 -29.14
C THR A 448 43.89 -29.29 -28.67
N THR A 449 43.42 -30.26 -29.46
CA THR A 449 43.65 -31.68 -29.21
C THR A 449 45.11 -32.00 -29.54
N THR A 450 45.98 -32.03 -28.53
CA THR A 450 47.32 -32.58 -28.65
C THR A 450 47.28 -34.03 -28.21
N SER A 451 47.38 -34.94 -29.17
CA SER A 451 47.50 -36.38 -28.93
C SER A 451 48.93 -36.72 -28.39
N ALA A 452 49.03 -37.29 -27.20
CA ALA A 452 50.24 -37.87 -26.66
C ALA A 452 49.96 -39.32 -26.27
N PRO A 453 50.98 -40.18 -26.29
CA PRO A 453 50.85 -41.63 -26.46
C PRO A 453 50.51 -42.40 -25.18
N VAL A 454 49.81 -43.53 -25.40
CA VAL A 454 49.40 -44.54 -24.43
C VAL A 454 50.58 -45.11 -23.64
N ALA A 455 50.46 -45.05 -22.29
CA ALA A 455 51.24 -45.88 -21.39
C ALA A 455 50.32 -46.72 -20.52
N THR A 456 50.44 -48.04 -20.68
CA THR A 456 49.74 -49.08 -19.94
C THR A 456 50.36 -49.27 -18.58
N THR A 457 49.68 -49.16 -17.47
CA THR A 457 50.05 -49.80 -16.21
C THR A 457 48.87 -50.12 -15.34
N ALA A 458 48.94 -51.26 -14.67
CA ALA A 458 47.94 -52.05 -14.02
C ALA A 458 47.34 -51.43 -12.74
N ALA A 459 46.09 -51.84 -12.44
CA ALA A 459 45.38 -51.58 -11.22
C ALA A 459 45.93 -52.28 -9.98
N PRO A 460 45.70 -51.77 -8.79
CA PRO A 460 45.42 -52.64 -7.66
C PRO A 460 44.09 -52.38 -7.00
N SER A 461 43.59 -53.42 -6.41
CA SER A 461 42.30 -53.73 -5.82
C SER A 461 41.76 -52.78 -4.76
N ALA A 462 40.45 -52.67 -4.76
CA ALA A 462 39.62 -52.05 -3.76
C ALA A 462 39.60 -52.80 -2.43
N THR A 463 39.61 -52.05 -1.32
CA THR A 463 39.20 -52.54 0.00
C THR A 463 38.01 -51.71 0.47
N THR A 464 36.87 -52.34 0.57
CA THR A 464 35.64 -51.81 1.13
C THR A 464 35.68 -51.82 2.65
N THR A 465 35.45 -50.66 3.27
CA THR A 465 35.17 -50.61 4.71
C THR A 465 33.78 -49.99 4.89
N SER A 466 32.86 -50.80 5.40
CA SER A 466 31.48 -50.42 5.76
C SER A 466 31.45 -49.80 7.14
N VAL A 467 30.73 -48.67 7.28
CA VAL A 467 30.40 -48.06 8.57
C VAL A 467 28.88 -48.23 8.79
N PRO A 468 28.44 -48.68 9.98
CA PRO A 468 27.03 -48.97 10.24
C PRO A 468 26.25 -47.71 10.65
N ALA A 469 24.95 -47.66 10.27
CA ALA A 469 23.99 -46.65 10.62
C ALA A 469 23.55 -46.73 12.10
N PRO A 470 23.21 -45.62 12.75
CA PRO A 470 22.62 -45.64 14.09
C PRO A 470 21.12 -45.90 14.04
N THR A 471 20.67 -46.86 14.85
CA THR A 471 19.31 -47.26 15.11
C THR A 471 18.71 -46.33 16.17
N THR A 472 17.61 -45.63 15.87
CA THR A 472 16.86 -44.90 16.89
C THR A 472 15.65 -45.71 17.30
N THR A 473 15.61 -46.05 18.58
CA THR A 473 14.53 -46.79 19.24
C THR A 473 13.43 -45.83 19.67
N LEU A 474 12.22 -46.07 19.22
CA LEU A 474 10.97 -45.48 19.74
C LEU A 474 10.59 -46.16 21.06
N SER A 475 10.42 -45.38 22.13
CA SER A 475 9.78 -45.85 23.36
C SER A 475 8.42 -45.15 23.49
N ALA A 476 7.38 -45.92 23.35
CA ALA A 476 6.00 -45.56 23.72
C ALA A 476 5.84 -45.63 25.23
N VAL A 477 5.26 -44.60 25.84
CA VAL A 477 4.68 -44.68 27.20
C VAL A 477 3.22 -44.27 27.13
N GLY A 478 2.41 -45.14 27.66
CA GLY A 478 0.97 -45.22 27.57
C GLY A 478 0.21 -44.26 28.49
N SER A 479 -1.06 -44.26 28.17
CA SER A 479 -2.23 -43.62 28.75
C SER A 479 -2.49 -43.95 30.22
N ASN A 480 -3.07 -42.96 30.90
CA ASN A 480 -4.21 -43.01 31.86
C ASN A 480 -4.34 -41.62 32.48
N GLY A 481 -5.48 -40.96 32.63
CA GLY A 481 -6.85 -41.34 32.72
C GLY A 481 -7.56 -40.43 33.73
N SER A 482 -8.75 -39.97 33.40
CA SER A 482 -9.83 -39.48 34.30
C SER A 482 -9.65 -38.10 35.00
N GLY A 483 -10.55 -37.16 34.70
CA GLY A 483 -11.75 -36.94 35.39
C GLY A 483 -12.05 -35.49 35.70
N GLY A 484 -13.10 -34.96 35.16
CA GLY A 484 -14.12 -34.25 35.92
C GLY A 484 -14.00 -32.73 36.10
N GLY A 485 -15.03 -32.04 35.64
CA GLY A 485 -15.46 -30.83 36.33
C GLY A 485 -15.84 -29.67 35.41
N ALA A 486 -17.12 -29.55 35.18
CA ALA A 486 -17.80 -28.49 34.47
C ALA A 486 -17.76 -27.15 35.22
N GLY A 487 -17.86 -26.06 34.45
CA GLY A 487 -18.32 -24.77 34.94
C GLY A 487 -18.15 -23.69 33.87
N PRO A 488 -19.25 -23.09 33.40
CA PRO A 488 -19.20 -22.02 32.41
C PRO A 488 -19.24 -20.67 33.10
N GLU A 489 -18.45 -19.76 32.60
CA GLU A 489 -18.56 -18.28 32.70
C GLU A 489 -17.34 -17.75 31.95
N VAL A 490 -17.42 -16.91 30.95
CA VAL A 490 -17.97 -15.60 30.82
C VAL A 490 -18.13 -15.30 29.32
N VAL A 491 -19.32 -14.98 28.91
CA VAL A 491 -19.58 -14.23 27.67
C VAL A 491 -20.28 -12.94 28.07
N ALA A 492 -19.56 -11.86 28.07
CA ALA A 492 -20.15 -10.51 28.04
C ALA A 492 -19.07 -9.53 27.58
N GLY A 493 -19.24 -8.94 26.40
CA GLY A 493 -18.41 -7.83 25.98
C GLY A 493 -18.23 -7.63 24.48
N VAL A 494 -19.14 -8.10 23.63
CA VAL A 494 -19.16 -7.70 22.21
C VAL A 494 -20.61 -7.43 21.81
N GLY A 495 -21.11 -6.26 22.15
CA GLY A 495 -22.52 -5.92 21.90
C GLY A 495 -22.81 -4.49 21.52
N VAL A 496 -21.83 -3.61 21.39
CA VAL A 496 -22.08 -2.18 21.16
C VAL A 496 -21.71 -1.69 19.74
N GLY A 497 -20.81 -2.38 19.03
CA GLY A 497 -20.40 -2.01 17.67
C GLY A 497 -21.44 -2.30 16.58
N LEU A 498 -22.22 -3.34 16.71
CA LEU A 498 -23.20 -3.78 15.69
C LEU A 498 -24.46 -2.89 15.59
N ALA A 499 -24.77 -2.10 16.60
CA ALA A 499 -25.96 -1.25 16.59
C ALA A 499 -25.83 0.01 15.71
N ALA A 500 -24.64 0.53 15.52
CA ALA A 500 -24.41 1.73 14.72
C ALA A 500 -24.47 1.44 13.20
N VAL A 501 -23.90 0.33 12.77
CA VAL A 501 -23.90 -0.09 11.34
C VAL A 501 -25.29 -0.59 10.92
N ALA A 502 -25.99 -1.34 11.77
CA ALA A 502 -27.37 -1.76 11.51
C ALA A 502 -28.35 -0.58 11.46
N GLY A 503 -28.10 0.51 12.21
CA GLY A 503 -28.86 1.75 12.17
C GLY A 503 -28.77 2.48 10.83
N LEU A 504 -27.60 2.54 10.22
CA LEU A 504 -27.38 3.14 8.90
C LEU A 504 -28.06 2.34 7.78
N ILE A 505 -27.99 1.02 7.83
CA ILE A 505 -28.59 0.12 6.84
C ILE A 505 -30.12 0.16 6.92
N ALA A 506 -30.71 0.18 8.13
CA ALA A 506 -32.14 0.27 8.31
C ALA A 506 -32.71 1.63 7.91
N TRP A 507 -31.95 2.72 8.06
CA TRP A 507 -32.36 4.05 7.63
C TRP A 507 -32.39 4.18 6.10
N ARG A 508 -31.40 3.61 5.38
CA ARG A 508 -31.32 3.63 3.92
C ARG A 508 -32.49 2.88 3.25
N ARG A 509 -33.01 1.82 3.86
CA ARG A 509 -34.18 1.07 3.34
C ARG A 509 -35.52 1.80 3.52
N ARG A 510 -35.63 2.78 4.43
CA ARG A 510 -36.88 3.55 4.66
C ARG A 510 -37.00 4.79 3.79
N THR A 511 -35.97 5.21 3.10
CA THR A 511 -35.99 6.40 2.23
C THR A 511 -36.11 6.07 0.74
N GLN A 512 -36.24 4.80 0.39
CA GLN A 512 -36.42 4.33 -1.00
C GLN A 512 -37.82 3.73 -1.29
N ASN A 513 -38.80 3.95 -0.38
CA ASN A 513 -40.23 3.70 -0.66
C ASN A 513 -41.06 4.97 -0.60
#